data_0086f8e0a29efdcf069d01d2fdfd2e22
#
_entry.id   0086f8e0a29efdcf069d01d2fdfd2e22
#
_cell.length_a   1.000
_cell.length_b   1.000
_cell.length_c   1.000
_cell.angle_alpha   90.00
_cell.angle_beta   90.00
_cell.angle_gamma   90.00
#
_symmetry.space_group_name_H-M   'P 1'
#
loop_
_entity.id
_entity.type
_entity.pdbx_description
1 polymer ?
#
loop_
_entity_poly.entity_id
_entity_poly.type
_entity_poly.pdbx_seq_one_letter_code
_entity_poly.pdbx_strand_id
1 'polypeptide(L)'
;MIKKIGVLTSGGDAPGMNACLRAVVRAGLKAGLEMYAIHDGYKGIIDRNIEKLDRHSVSDILNRGGTVIGTARLPEFAQPEVQMKAVEILQSYGIDALVTIGGDGTYQGALALSRRGINCIGLPGTIDNDIASTDYTIGFDTALNCIIECVDRLRDTSTSHQRCSVIEVMGRHCPDLAAYAGVACGAEITITQESEWTKESVIAELKKQKESGKRHAIVIVAEHICDVHEFAHEIERDSGFETKAEVLGHMQRGGSPTAFDRVLASRMGDYAVDLLINGVSGACVGLVKNELKYYPIEEALKLPRHSCKDLLKVGARLE
;
A
#
# COMPACT_ATOMS: atom_id res chain seq x y z
N MET A 1 -20.95 -0.42 25.36
CA MET A 1 -20.19 -1.66 25.11
C MET A 1 -20.47 -2.05 23.65
N ILE A 2 -19.42 -2.22 22.82
CA ILE A 2 -19.54 -2.57 21.41
C ILE A 2 -20.14 -3.96 21.26
N LYS A 3 -21.08 -4.13 20.34
CA LYS A 3 -21.76 -5.40 20.03
C LYS A 3 -21.61 -5.79 18.56
N LYS A 4 -21.58 -4.79 17.67
CA LYS A 4 -21.55 -5.02 16.23
C LYS A 4 -20.44 -4.19 15.59
N ILE A 5 -19.58 -4.87 14.82
CA ILE A 5 -18.47 -4.25 14.09
C ILE A 5 -18.70 -4.41 12.59
N GLY A 6 -18.65 -3.31 11.86
CA GLY A 6 -18.53 -3.30 10.41
C GLY A 6 -17.06 -3.28 9.97
N VAL A 7 -16.75 -3.96 8.87
CA VAL A 7 -15.42 -3.93 8.26
C VAL A 7 -15.56 -3.47 6.81
N LEU A 8 -14.73 -2.53 6.38
CA LEU A 8 -14.65 -2.10 4.99
C LEU A 8 -13.19 -1.97 4.51
N THR A 9 -13.01 -2.13 3.22
CA THR A 9 -11.79 -1.79 2.50
C THR A 9 -12.06 -0.59 1.60
N SER A 10 -11.16 0.39 1.57
CA SER A 10 -11.36 1.63 0.80
C SER A 10 -10.04 2.12 0.22
N GLY A 11 -10.13 2.83 -0.90
CA GLY A 11 -8.96 3.29 -1.64
C GLY A 11 -8.46 2.28 -2.66
N GLY A 12 -7.15 2.26 -2.93
CA GLY A 12 -6.54 1.23 -3.78
C GLY A 12 -6.48 -0.10 -3.04
N ASP A 13 -6.71 -1.18 -3.78
CA ASP A 13 -6.53 -2.52 -3.23
C ASP A 13 -5.05 -2.85 -3.01
N ALA A 14 -4.81 -3.71 -2.04
CA ALA A 14 -3.47 -4.18 -1.69
C ALA A 14 -3.50 -5.65 -1.27
N PRO A 15 -2.49 -6.46 -1.65
CA PRO A 15 -2.38 -7.84 -1.21
C PRO A 15 -2.24 -7.91 0.31
N GLY A 16 -3.08 -8.71 0.96
CA GLY A 16 -3.15 -8.77 2.43
C GLY A 16 -4.42 -8.14 3.03
N MET A 17 -5.17 -7.32 2.27
CA MET A 17 -6.46 -6.80 2.75
C MET A 17 -7.43 -7.92 3.14
N ASN A 18 -7.47 -9.03 2.39
CA ASN A 18 -8.29 -10.19 2.72
C ASN A 18 -7.82 -10.91 4.00
N ALA A 19 -6.51 -11.00 4.22
CA ALA A 19 -5.95 -11.54 5.46
C ALA A 19 -6.33 -10.68 6.67
N CYS A 20 -6.31 -9.35 6.49
CA CYS A 20 -6.73 -8.38 7.49
C CYS A 20 -8.23 -8.50 7.80
N LEU A 21 -9.08 -8.50 6.78
CA LEU A 21 -10.53 -8.72 6.92
C LEU A 21 -10.82 -10.01 7.70
N ARG A 22 -10.16 -11.10 7.29
CA ARG A 22 -10.32 -12.40 7.98
C ARG A 22 -9.94 -12.33 9.44
N ALA A 23 -8.85 -11.66 9.78
CA ALA A 23 -8.39 -11.52 11.17
C ALA A 23 -9.41 -10.74 12.02
N VAL A 24 -9.85 -9.57 11.53
CA VAL A 24 -10.87 -8.75 12.20
C VAL A 24 -12.15 -9.54 12.44
N VAL A 25 -12.67 -10.23 11.41
CA VAL A 25 -13.92 -10.99 11.53
C VAL A 25 -13.77 -12.13 12.51
N ARG A 26 -12.69 -12.91 12.45
CA ARG A 26 -12.49 -14.05 13.33
C ARG A 26 -12.22 -13.66 14.78
N ALA A 27 -11.47 -12.58 15.01
CA ALA A 27 -11.25 -12.03 16.35
C ALA A 27 -12.57 -11.51 16.96
N GLY A 28 -13.35 -10.75 16.20
CA GLY A 28 -14.65 -10.24 16.65
C GLY A 28 -15.64 -11.34 16.98
N LEU A 29 -15.80 -12.35 16.11
CA LEU A 29 -16.66 -13.50 16.37
C LEU A 29 -16.22 -14.31 17.61
N LYS A 30 -14.89 -14.48 17.81
CA LYS A 30 -14.35 -15.14 18.99
C LYS A 30 -14.64 -14.38 20.28
N ALA A 31 -14.67 -13.03 20.21
CA ALA A 31 -15.05 -12.16 21.32
C ALA A 31 -16.57 -12.07 21.53
N GLY A 32 -17.39 -12.79 20.76
CA GLY A 32 -18.86 -12.80 20.88
C GLY A 32 -19.55 -11.61 20.21
N LEU A 33 -18.86 -10.92 19.31
CA LEU A 33 -19.39 -9.78 18.57
C LEU A 33 -20.07 -10.23 17.27
N GLU A 34 -21.04 -9.45 16.79
CA GLU A 34 -21.59 -9.60 15.45
C GLU A 34 -20.73 -8.84 14.45
N MET A 35 -20.40 -9.48 13.34
CA MET A 35 -19.53 -8.92 12.31
C MET A 35 -20.27 -8.67 11.01
N TYR A 36 -19.96 -7.55 10.36
CA TYR A 36 -20.60 -7.15 9.10
C TYR A 36 -19.53 -6.72 8.09
N ALA A 37 -19.64 -7.21 6.84
CA ALA A 37 -18.93 -6.63 5.71
C ALA A 37 -19.69 -5.41 5.20
N ILE A 38 -18.97 -4.37 4.87
CA ILE A 38 -19.48 -3.23 4.10
C ILE A 38 -18.77 -3.29 2.75
N HIS A 39 -19.48 -3.73 1.72
CA HIS A 39 -18.93 -3.88 0.38
C HIS A 39 -18.67 -2.53 -0.27
N ASP A 40 -17.65 -2.43 -1.12
CA ASP A 40 -17.32 -1.22 -1.87
C ASP A 40 -17.00 0.01 -1.00
N GLY A 41 -16.43 -0.20 0.17
CA GLY A 41 -15.95 0.86 1.05
C GLY A 41 -17.06 1.78 1.57
N TYR A 42 -16.77 3.08 1.65
CA TYR A 42 -17.75 4.06 2.13
C TYR A 42 -18.98 4.17 1.23
N LYS A 43 -18.84 3.87 -0.06
CA LYS A 43 -19.98 3.83 -1.00
C LYS A 43 -21.01 2.80 -0.56
N GLY A 44 -20.55 1.62 -0.13
CA GLY A 44 -21.42 0.56 0.33
C GLY A 44 -22.24 0.89 1.58
N ILE A 45 -21.79 1.82 2.43
CA ILE A 45 -22.63 2.33 3.51
C ILE A 45 -23.84 3.06 2.92
N ILE A 46 -23.62 3.96 1.96
CA ILE A 46 -24.67 4.78 1.34
C ILE A 46 -25.65 3.92 0.53
N ASP A 47 -25.12 2.91 -0.15
CA ASP A 47 -25.91 1.95 -0.97
C ASP A 47 -26.57 0.85 -0.12
N ARG A 48 -26.32 0.81 1.20
CA ARG A 48 -26.76 -0.23 2.13
C ARG A 48 -26.31 -1.64 1.74
N ASN A 49 -25.13 -1.73 1.08
CA ASN A 49 -24.51 -3.00 0.71
C ASN A 49 -23.73 -3.57 1.92
N ILE A 50 -24.49 -3.99 2.93
CA ILE A 50 -24.00 -4.43 4.24
C ILE A 50 -24.47 -5.85 4.48
N GLU A 51 -23.53 -6.76 4.68
CA GLU A 51 -23.76 -8.21 4.84
C GLU A 51 -23.29 -8.67 6.22
N LYS A 52 -24.11 -9.48 6.91
CA LYS A 52 -23.70 -10.12 8.16
C LYS A 52 -22.75 -11.28 7.86
N LEU A 53 -21.63 -11.31 8.56
CA LEU A 53 -20.60 -12.32 8.38
C LEU A 53 -20.61 -13.37 9.47
N ASP A 54 -20.29 -14.58 9.08
CA ASP A 54 -19.97 -15.70 9.97
C ASP A 54 -18.50 -16.15 9.78
N ARG A 55 -18.13 -17.24 10.46
CA ARG A 55 -16.78 -17.80 10.37
C ARG A 55 -16.47 -18.35 8.97
N HIS A 56 -17.46 -18.82 8.22
CA HIS A 56 -17.30 -19.39 6.88
C HIS A 56 -17.16 -18.30 5.82
N SER A 57 -17.77 -17.15 6.02
CA SER A 57 -17.72 -16.00 5.10
C SER A 57 -16.28 -15.55 4.79
N VAL A 58 -15.34 -15.80 5.70
CA VAL A 58 -13.92 -15.44 5.54
C VAL A 58 -12.99 -16.66 5.43
N SER A 59 -13.53 -17.81 5.01
CA SER A 59 -12.73 -19.00 4.74
C SER A 59 -12.03 -18.86 3.39
N ASP A 60 -10.84 -19.45 3.27
CA ASP A 60 -10.05 -19.56 2.04
C ASP A 60 -9.73 -18.22 1.33
N ILE A 61 -9.72 -17.11 2.08
CA ILE A 61 -9.37 -15.78 1.56
C ILE A 61 -7.98 -15.31 1.98
N LEU A 62 -7.31 -16.01 2.92
CA LEU A 62 -6.02 -15.58 3.48
C LEU A 62 -4.93 -15.38 2.43
N ASN A 63 -4.93 -16.20 1.40
CA ASN A 63 -3.95 -16.20 0.32
C ASN A 63 -4.43 -15.47 -0.93
N ARG A 64 -5.61 -14.86 -0.91
CA ARG A 64 -6.16 -14.13 -2.06
C ARG A 64 -5.72 -12.68 -2.05
N GLY A 65 -5.20 -12.22 -3.20
CA GLY A 65 -4.94 -10.81 -3.46
C GLY A 65 -6.22 -10.01 -3.64
N GLY A 66 -6.07 -8.69 -3.77
CA GLY A 66 -7.20 -7.77 -3.85
C GLY A 66 -8.05 -7.74 -2.58
N THR A 67 -9.32 -7.43 -2.70
CA THR A 67 -10.29 -7.43 -1.60
C THR A 67 -11.61 -8.08 -2.01
N VAL A 68 -12.04 -9.11 -1.26
CA VAL A 68 -13.28 -9.86 -1.56
C VAL A 68 -14.54 -9.06 -1.29
N ILE A 69 -14.46 -8.00 -0.49
CA ILE A 69 -15.58 -7.10 -0.21
C ILE A 69 -15.58 -5.85 -1.10
N GLY A 70 -14.65 -5.79 -2.07
CA GLY A 70 -14.57 -4.68 -3.01
C GLY A 70 -14.12 -3.35 -2.41
N THR A 71 -13.83 -2.41 -3.28
CA THR A 71 -13.47 -1.02 -2.95
C THR A 71 -14.01 -0.09 -4.03
N ALA A 72 -14.53 1.06 -3.65
CA ALA A 72 -14.98 2.08 -4.58
C ALA A 72 -14.64 3.48 -4.08
N ARG A 73 -14.45 4.41 -5.02
CA ARG A 73 -14.29 5.82 -4.70
C ARG A 73 -15.65 6.46 -4.46
N LEU A 74 -15.73 7.27 -3.42
CA LEU A 74 -16.90 8.13 -3.12
C LEU A 74 -16.38 9.52 -2.74
N PRO A 75 -16.05 10.39 -3.74
CA PRO A 75 -15.55 11.73 -3.45
C PRO A 75 -16.53 12.57 -2.60
N GLU A 76 -17.84 12.34 -2.77
CA GLU A 76 -18.91 13.01 -2.04
C GLU A 76 -18.87 12.69 -0.53
N PHE A 77 -18.12 11.66 -0.11
CA PHE A 77 -17.97 11.35 1.31
C PHE A 77 -17.24 12.45 2.10
N ALA A 78 -16.58 13.39 1.42
CA ALA A 78 -16.03 14.60 2.02
C ALA A 78 -17.12 15.56 2.54
N GLN A 79 -18.35 15.44 2.06
CA GLN A 79 -19.47 16.32 2.41
C GLN A 79 -20.10 15.89 3.75
N PRO A 80 -20.35 16.83 4.69
CA PRO A 80 -20.94 16.54 6.00
C PRO A 80 -22.28 15.81 5.94
N GLU A 81 -23.13 16.14 4.95
CA GLU A 81 -24.45 15.55 4.76
C GLU A 81 -24.35 14.06 4.41
N VAL A 82 -23.40 13.68 3.57
CA VAL A 82 -23.14 12.27 3.19
C VAL A 82 -22.62 11.49 4.39
N GLN A 83 -21.75 12.11 5.21
CA GLN A 83 -21.24 11.51 6.44
C GLN A 83 -22.33 11.30 7.48
N MET A 84 -23.24 12.28 7.66
CA MET A 84 -24.39 12.14 8.56
C MET A 84 -25.32 11.01 8.10
N LYS A 85 -25.63 10.96 6.80
CA LYS A 85 -26.41 9.86 6.22
C LYS A 85 -25.75 8.48 6.45
N ALA A 86 -24.43 8.41 6.33
CA ALA A 86 -23.70 7.17 6.63
C ALA A 86 -23.85 6.76 8.10
N VAL A 87 -23.77 7.68 9.03
CA VAL A 87 -23.99 7.43 10.46
C VAL A 87 -25.40 6.89 10.71
N GLU A 88 -26.44 7.54 10.17
CA GLU A 88 -27.84 7.10 10.29
C GLU A 88 -28.03 5.67 9.76
N ILE A 89 -27.39 5.34 8.62
CA ILE A 89 -27.47 4.01 8.05
C ILE A 89 -26.79 2.98 8.97
N LEU A 90 -25.56 3.24 9.43
CA LEU A 90 -24.85 2.35 10.34
C LEU A 90 -25.64 2.10 11.62
N GLN A 91 -26.21 3.15 12.19
CA GLN A 91 -27.07 3.05 13.39
C GLN A 91 -28.35 2.24 13.12
N SER A 92 -28.93 2.34 11.91
CA SER A 92 -30.11 1.54 11.54
C SER A 92 -29.83 0.02 11.51
N TYR A 93 -28.57 -0.38 11.23
CA TYR A 93 -28.10 -1.76 11.36
C TYR A 93 -27.63 -2.11 12.77
N GLY A 94 -27.56 -1.11 13.66
CA GLY A 94 -27.01 -1.25 15.01
C GLY A 94 -25.50 -1.47 15.02
N ILE A 95 -24.78 -1.03 14.01
CA ILE A 95 -23.32 -1.13 13.93
C ILE A 95 -22.72 -0.02 14.81
N ASP A 96 -22.03 -0.45 15.87
CA ASP A 96 -21.44 0.41 16.92
C ASP A 96 -20.04 0.89 16.56
N ALA A 97 -19.33 0.11 15.73
CA ALA A 97 -17.94 0.35 15.41
C ALA A 97 -17.59 -0.06 13.98
N LEU A 98 -16.52 0.53 13.45
CA LEU A 98 -15.94 0.21 12.15
C LEU A 98 -14.45 -0.09 12.27
N VAL A 99 -14.00 -1.11 11.55
CA VAL A 99 -12.60 -1.28 11.17
C VAL A 99 -12.48 -0.93 9.69
N THR A 100 -11.64 0.05 9.37
CA THR A 100 -11.44 0.55 8.02
C THR A 100 -10.03 0.21 7.55
N ILE A 101 -9.90 -0.46 6.41
CA ILE A 101 -8.62 -0.93 5.87
C ILE A 101 -8.32 -0.12 4.60
N GLY A 102 -7.23 0.65 4.59
CA GLY A 102 -6.85 1.47 3.44
C GLY A 102 -5.81 2.53 3.77
N GLY A 103 -5.67 3.53 2.88
CA GLY A 103 -4.69 4.61 3.01
C GLY A 103 -5.24 5.87 3.70
N ASP A 104 -4.53 7.00 3.56
CA ASP A 104 -4.86 8.30 4.18
C ASP A 104 -6.31 8.75 3.93
N GLY A 105 -6.82 8.60 2.72
CA GLY A 105 -8.21 8.95 2.41
C GLY A 105 -9.23 8.11 3.20
N THR A 106 -8.90 6.85 3.45
CA THR A 106 -9.70 5.96 4.30
C THR A 106 -9.66 6.41 5.75
N TYR A 107 -8.50 6.84 6.23
CA TYR A 107 -8.34 7.39 7.58
C TYR A 107 -9.12 8.70 7.78
N GLN A 108 -9.14 9.59 6.76
CA GLN A 108 -9.96 10.80 6.80
C GLN A 108 -11.45 10.48 6.93
N GLY A 109 -11.94 9.48 6.19
CA GLY A 109 -13.32 9.00 6.30
C GLY A 109 -13.62 8.40 7.68
N ALA A 110 -12.72 7.59 8.23
CA ALA A 110 -12.84 7.02 9.56
C ALA A 110 -12.86 8.11 10.66
N LEU A 111 -11.99 9.13 10.53
CA LEU A 111 -11.99 10.27 11.44
C LEU A 111 -13.31 11.06 11.40
N ALA A 112 -13.85 11.27 10.20
CA ALA A 112 -15.12 11.97 10.02
C ALA A 112 -16.29 11.23 10.69
N LEU A 113 -16.32 9.89 10.58
CA LEU A 113 -17.33 9.07 11.26
C LEU A 113 -17.11 9.02 12.79
N SER A 114 -15.84 8.95 13.23
CA SER A 114 -15.51 8.97 14.68
C SER A 114 -15.99 10.26 15.36
N ARG A 115 -15.80 11.39 14.69
CA ARG A 115 -16.29 12.70 15.19
C ARG A 115 -17.83 12.78 15.27
N ARG A 116 -18.53 11.83 14.64
CA ARG A 116 -19.99 11.70 14.64
C ARG A 116 -20.51 10.52 15.47
N GLY A 117 -19.64 9.95 16.30
CA GLY A 117 -20.03 8.95 17.29
C GLY A 117 -19.97 7.48 16.86
N ILE A 118 -19.39 7.16 15.68
CA ILE A 118 -19.08 5.78 15.30
C ILE A 118 -17.65 5.45 15.74
N ASN A 119 -17.45 4.38 16.49
CA ASN A 119 -16.13 3.98 16.95
C ASN A 119 -15.31 3.42 15.77
N CYS A 120 -14.23 4.10 15.35
CA CYS A 120 -13.45 3.67 14.20
C CYS A 120 -12.01 3.34 14.58
N ILE A 121 -11.49 2.24 14.00
CA ILE A 121 -10.06 1.92 13.96
C ILE A 121 -9.62 1.78 12.51
N GLY A 122 -8.58 2.52 12.11
CA GLY A 122 -7.94 2.47 10.81
C GLY A 122 -6.77 1.48 10.76
N LEU A 123 -6.67 0.71 9.67
CA LEU A 123 -5.56 -0.21 9.41
C LEU A 123 -4.89 0.15 8.08
N PRO A 124 -3.54 0.22 8.02
CA PRO A 124 -2.81 0.72 6.87
C PRO A 124 -2.74 -0.32 5.75
N GLY A 125 -3.68 -0.27 4.81
CA GLY A 125 -3.76 -1.15 3.64
C GLY A 125 -3.45 -0.38 2.36
N THR A 126 -2.20 -0.41 1.91
CA THR A 126 -1.70 0.21 0.67
C THR A 126 -0.35 -0.38 0.30
N ILE A 127 -0.05 -0.49 -0.99
CA ILE A 127 1.28 -0.90 -1.46
C ILE A 127 2.32 0.23 -1.39
N ASP A 128 1.88 1.48 -1.30
CA ASP A 128 2.74 2.67 -1.47
C ASP A 128 3.63 2.94 -0.26
N ASN A 129 3.39 2.30 0.89
CA ASN A 129 4.05 2.52 2.18
C ASN A 129 4.05 3.99 2.62
N ASP A 130 3.00 4.72 2.26
CA ASP A 130 2.91 6.18 2.41
C ASP A 130 2.19 6.64 3.70
N ILE A 131 1.95 5.74 4.65
CA ILE A 131 1.30 6.03 5.94
C ILE A 131 2.35 6.27 7.02
N ALA A 132 2.49 7.52 7.46
CA ALA A 132 3.56 7.95 8.35
C ALA A 132 3.54 7.33 9.76
N SER A 133 2.42 6.77 10.21
CA SER A 133 2.27 6.15 11.53
C SER A 133 2.67 4.67 11.59
N THR A 134 3.25 4.12 10.54
CA THR A 134 3.69 2.72 10.47
C THR A 134 4.98 2.59 9.68
N ASP A 135 5.86 1.66 10.07
CA ASP A 135 7.07 1.33 9.32
C ASP A 135 6.74 0.54 8.04
N TYR A 136 5.68 -0.27 8.07
CA TYR A 136 5.22 -1.07 6.92
C TYR A 136 3.70 -1.05 6.82
N THR A 137 3.20 -0.88 5.60
CA THR A 137 1.80 -1.01 5.26
C THR A 137 1.50 -2.41 4.73
N ILE A 138 0.25 -2.88 4.94
CA ILE A 138 -0.23 -4.16 4.41
C ILE A 138 -0.26 -4.09 2.88
N GLY A 139 0.53 -4.92 2.22
CA GLY A 139 0.64 -5.01 0.76
C GLY A 139 1.96 -4.50 0.19
N PHE A 140 2.73 -3.72 0.95
CA PHE A 140 4.03 -3.21 0.51
C PHE A 140 5.05 -4.32 0.20
N ASP A 141 5.22 -5.27 1.11
CA ASP A 141 6.18 -6.36 0.93
C ASP A 141 5.82 -7.23 -0.29
N THR A 142 4.54 -7.49 -0.50
CA THR A 142 4.08 -8.26 -1.67
C THR A 142 4.34 -7.50 -2.97
N ALA A 143 4.05 -6.18 -3.01
CA ALA A 143 4.33 -5.36 -4.18
C ALA A 143 5.83 -5.29 -4.48
N LEU A 144 6.67 -5.15 -3.45
CA LEU A 144 8.12 -5.17 -3.59
C LEU A 144 8.62 -6.50 -4.18
N ASN A 145 8.13 -7.64 -3.67
CA ASN A 145 8.49 -8.95 -4.23
C ASN A 145 8.02 -9.12 -5.68
N CYS A 146 6.86 -8.58 -6.05
CA CYS A 146 6.40 -8.54 -7.44
C CYS A 146 7.37 -7.75 -8.34
N ILE A 147 7.84 -6.59 -7.87
CA ILE A 147 8.83 -5.78 -8.60
C ILE A 147 10.12 -6.57 -8.79
N ILE A 148 10.65 -7.18 -7.72
CA ILE A 148 11.88 -7.98 -7.77
C ILE A 148 11.75 -9.09 -8.81
N GLU A 149 10.67 -9.86 -8.79
CA GLU A 149 10.43 -10.93 -9.76
C GLU A 149 10.41 -10.41 -11.22
N CYS A 150 9.77 -9.27 -11.44
CA CYS A 150 9.73 -8.64 -12.77
C CYS A 150 11.12 -8.16 -13.21
N VAL A 151 11.87 -7.52 -12.32
CA VAL A 151 13.21 -7.00 -12.62
C VAL A 151 14.18 -8.14 -12.90
N ASP A 152 14.13 -9.23 -12.14
CA ASP A 152 14.99 -10.39 -12.37
C ASP A 152 14.74 -11.02 -13.76
N ARG A 153 13.47 -11.15 -14.16
CA ARG A 153 13.10 -11.61 -15.52
C ARG A 153 13.59 -10.66 -16.61
N LEU A 154 13.49 -9.35 -16.39
CA LEU A 154 14.00 -8.34 -17.32
C LEU A 154 15.52 -8.36 -17.38
N ARG A 155 16.21 -8.60 -16.27
CA ARG A 155 17.66 -8.73 -16.21
C ARG A 155 18.19 -9.86 -17.10
N ASP A 156 17.52 -11.02 -17.12
CA ASP A 156 17.91 -12.16 -17.94
C ASP A 156 17.96 -11.74 -19.43
N THR A 157 16.92 -11.08 -19.92
CA THR A 157 16.88 -10.63 -21.31
C THR A 157 17.82 -9.45 -21.57
N SER A 158 17.93 -8.50 -20.63
CA SER A 158 18.84 -7.35 -20.74
C SER A 158 20.30 -7.80 -20.80
N THR A 159 20.67 -8.81 -20.01
CA THR A 159 22.00 -9.42 -20.05
C THR A 159 22.27 -10.08 -21.41
N SER A 160 21.31 -10.85 -21.92
CA SER A 160 21.42 -11.56 -23.19
C SER A 160 21.59 -10.62 -24.38
N HIS A 161 20.87 -9.52 -24.39
CA HIS A 161 20.85 -8.54 -25.48
C HIS A 161 21.77 -7.33 -25.24
N GLN A 162 22.42 -7.22 -24.10
CA GLN A 162 23.31 -6.11 -23.72
C GLN A 162 22.56 -4.75 -23.69
N ARG A 163 21.39 -4.75 -23.07
CA ARG A 163 20.47 -3.61 -23.02
C ARG A 163 20.45 -2.90 -21.67
N CYS A 164 20.00 -1.66 -21.69
CA CYS A 164 19.52 -0.95 -20.50
C CYS A 164 18.00 -1.12 -20.39
N SER A 165 17.51 -1.47 -19.21
CA SER A 165 16.06 -1.46 -18.91
C SER A 165 15.74 -0.33 -17.94
N VAL A 166 14.84 0.56 -18.35
CA VAL A 166 14.27 1.62 -17.51
C VAL A 166 12.91 1.14 -17.03
N ILE A 167 12.78 0.92 -15.73
CA ILE A 167 11.62 0.24 -15.14
C ILE A 167 10.89 1.21 -14.21
N GLU A 168 9.66 1.58 -14.58
CA GLU A 168 8.80 2.39 -13.73
C GLU A 168 8.06 1.53 -12.72
N VAL A 169 8.11 1.95 -11.45
CA VAL A 169 7.43 1.30 -10.33
C VAL A 169 6.46 2.27 -9.66
N MET A 170 5.38 1.73 -9.10
CA MET A 170 4.40 2.50 -8.34
C MET A 170 5.00 3.05 -7.03
N GLY A 171 4.21 3.68 -6.22
CA GLY A 171 4.57 4.31 -4.93
C GLY A 171 3.90 5.66 -4.75
N ARG A 172 3.17 6.13 -5.77
CA ARG A 172 2.50 7.43 -5.77
C ARG A 172 3.50 8.57 -5.54
N HIS A 173 3.54 9.14 -4.34
CA HIS A 173 4.50 10.20 -3.95
C HIS A 173 5.48 9.71 -2.88
N CYS A 174 5.52 8.40 -2.62
CA CYS A 174 6.43 7.76 -1.69
C CYS A 174 7.57 7.08 -2.45
N PRO A 175 8.82 7.30 -2.08
CA PRO A 175 9.98 6.74 -2.76
C PRO A 175 10.24 5.26 -2.42
N ASP A 176 9.53 4.69 -1.43
CA ASP A 176 9.88 3.43 -0.78
C ASP A 176 9.97 2.25 -1.75
N LEU A 177 8.95 2.03 -2.60
CA LEU A 177 8.96 0.91 -3.56
C LEU A 177 10.17 0.99 -4.48
N ALA A 178 10.47 2.17 -5.03
CA ALA A 178 11.61 2.36 -5.91
C ALA A 178 12.94 2.21 -5.18
N ALA A 179 13.08 2.80 -3.99
CA ALA A 179 14.32 2.74 -3.21
C ALA A 179 14.64 1.33 -2.73
N TYR A 180 13.63 0.61 -2.20
CA TYR A 180 13.80 -0.78 -1.77
C TYR A 180 14.06 -1.71 -2.95
N ALA A 181 13.33 -1.55 -4.05
CA ALA A 181 13.56 -2.34 -5.26
C ALA A 181 14.95 -2.09 -5.85
N GLY A 182 15.41 -0.84 -5.88
CA GLY A 182 16.73 -0.48 -6.35
C GLY A 182 17.84 -1.24 -5.63
N VAL A 183 17.80 -1.25 -4.31
CA VAL A 183 18.78 -1.99 -3.50
C VAL A 183 18.60 -3.50 -3.64
N ALA A 184 17.34 -3.99 -3.56
CA ALA A 184 17.07 -5.43 -3.60
C ALA A 184 17.40 -6.08 -4.94
N CYS A 185 17.24 -5.35 -6.04
CA CYS A 185 17.58 -5.83 -7.38
C CYS A 185 19.02 -5.47 -7.80
N GLY A 186 19.79 -4.70 -7.02
CA GLY A 186 21.09 -4.20 -7.45
C GLY A 186 20.96 -3.39 -8.74
N ALA A 187 20.04 -2.44 -8.77
CA ALA A 187 19.89 -1.54 -9.91
C ALA A 187 21.08 -0.59 -9.99
N GLU A 188 21.54 -0.30 -11.20
CA GLU A 188 22.64 0.62 -11.44
C GLU A 188 22.26 2.05 -11.08
N ILE A 189 20.99 2.41 -11.26
CA ILE A 189 20.49 3.74 -10.93
C ILE A 189 19.08 3.62 -10.38
N THR A 190 18.81 4.34 -9.29
CA THR A 190 17.46 4.44 -8.70
C THR A 190 17.05 5.90 -8.62
N ILE A 191 15.95 6.23 -9.30
CA ILE A 191 15.43 7.59 -9.42
C ILE A 191 14.12 7.69 -8.66
N THR A 192 14.09 8.57 -7.67
CA THR A 192 12.93 8.82 -6.80
C THR A 192 12.74 10.32 -6.59
N GLN A 193 11.67 10.69 -5.90
CA GLN A 193 11.42 12.09 -5.48
C GLN A 193 12.51 12.63 -4.53
N GLU A 194 13.29 11.74 -3.89
CA GLU A 194 14.36 12.10 -2.95
C GLU A 194 15.76 11.96 -3.53
N SER A 195 15.91 11.46 -4.76
CA SER A 195 17.18 11.33 -5.43
C SER A 195 17.67 12.69 -5.96
N GLU A 196 18.97 12.94 -5.82
CA GLU A 196 19.62 14.04 -6.56
C GLU A 196 20.04 13.52 -7.94
N TRP A 197 19.29 13.86 -8.98
CA TRP A 197 19.54 13.37 -10.33
C TRP A 197 19.18 14.42 -11.40
N THR A 198 19.81 14.29 -12.55
CA THR A 198 19.41 14.94 -13.81
C THR A 198 19.50 13.92 -14.94
N LYS A 199 18.78 14.14 -16.03
CA LYS A 199 18.88 13.27 -17.21
C LYS A 199 20.32 13.13 -17.69
N GLU A 200 21.05 14.23 -17.72
CA GLU A 200 22.45 14.29 -18.15
C GLU A 200 23.38 13.47 -17.25
N SER A 201 23.17 13.53 -15.92
CA SER A 201 23.98 12.76 -14.97
C SER A 201 23.75 11.26 -15.10
N VAL A 202 22.51 10.82 -15.30
CA VAL A 202 22.16 9.42 -15.53
C VAL A 202 22.77 8.90 -16.83
N ILE A 203 22.61 9.66 -17.92
CA ILE A 203 23.17 9.30 -19.24
C ILE A 203 24.69 9.22 -19.18
N ALA A 204 25.34 10.18 -18.53
CA ALA A 204 26.79 10.20 -18.38
C ALA A 204 27.32 8.99 -17.58
N GLU A 205 26.63 8.61 -16.49
CA GLU A 205 27.01 7.43 -15.70
C GLU A 205 26.81 6.13 -16.49
N LEU A 206 25.67 5.97 -17.17
CA LEU A 206 25.43 4.80 -18.03
C LEU A 206 26.44 4.68 -19.16
N LYS A 207 26.83 5.79 -19.79
CA LYS A 207 27.86 5.82 -20.81
C LYS A 207 29.21 5.36 -20.27
N LYS A 208 29.63 5.88 -19.12
CA LYS A 208 30.86 5.50 -18.44
C LYS A 208 30.85 3.99 -18.08
N GLN A 209 29.74 3.46 -17.58
CA GLN A 209 29.59 2.05 -17.26
C GLN A 209 29.71 1.19 -18.52
N LYS A 210 29.10 1.59 -19.64
CA LYS A 210 29.24 0.89 -20.92
C LYS A 210 30.69 0.90 -21.42
N GLU A 211 31.36 2.05 -21.37
CA GLU A 211 32.77 2.19 -21.74
C GLU A 211 33.71 1.34 -20.86
N SER A 212 33.33 1.09 -19.58
CA SER A 212 34.06 0.19 -18.68
C SER A 212 33.81 -1.30 -18.97
N GLY A 213 32.99 -1.64 -19.95
CA GLY A 213 32.68 -3.01 -20.36
C GLY A 213 31.44 -3.62 -19.73
N LYS A 214 30.62 -2.82 -19.02
CA LYS A 214 29.34 -3.29 -18.48
C LYS A 214 28.38 -3.64 -19.62
N ARG A 215 27.76 -4.80 -19.55
CA ARG A 215 26.98 -5.35 -20.67
C ARG A 215 25.51 -5.00 -20.62
N HIS A 216 24.96 -4.72 -19.44
CA HIS A 216 23.56 -4.32 -19.24
C HIS A 216 23.44 -3.34 -18.08
N ALA A 217 22.31 -2.66 -18.00
CA ALA A 217 22.00 -1.79 -16.88
C ALA A 217 20.50 -1.86 -16.55
N ILE A 218 20.17 -1.71 -15.26
CA ILE A 218 18.82 -1.57 -14.74
C ILE A 218 18.68 -0.19 -14.11
N VAL A 219 17.71 0.59 -14.58
CA VAL A 219 17.36 1.89 -14.02
C VAL A 219 15.94 1.77 -13.45
N ILE A 220 15.78 1.92 -12.14
CA ILE A 220 14.46 1.94 -11.49
C ILE A 220 14.02 3.38 -11.33
N VAL A 221 12.79 3.69 -11.73
CA VAL A 221 12.19 5.03 -11.68
C VAL A 221 10.87 4.96 -10.92
N ALA A 222 10.70 5.80 -9.90
CA ALA A 222 9.40 5.97 -9.25
C ALA A 222 8.41 6.65 -10.21
N GLU A 223 7.14 6.24 -10.15
CA GLU A 223 6.08 6.86 -10.98
C GLU A 223 5.99 8.38 -10.76
N HIS A 224 5.49 9.10 -11.75
CA HIS A 224 5.33 10.56 -11.75
C HIS A 224 6.62 11.39 -11.73
N ILE A 225 7.78 10.77 -11.97
CA ILE A 225 9.06 11.49 -12.07
C ILE A 225 9.29 12.04 -13.48
N CYS A 226 9.16 11.20 -14.50
CA CYS A 226 9.33 11.56 -15.90
C CYS A 226 8.54 10.61 -16.81
N ASP A 227 8.46 10.92 -18.09
CA ASP A 227 8.02 9.95 -19.09
C ASP A 227 9.17 8.96 -19.34
N VAL A 228 9.00 7.73 -18.87
CA VAL A 228 10.06 6.71 -18.96
C VAL A 228 10.31 6.22 -20.38
N HIS A 229 9.33 6.33 -21.29
CA HIS A 229 9.52 5.99 -22.71
C HIS A 229 10.38 7.03 -23.41
N GLU A 230 10.10 8.32 -23.20
CA GLU A 230 10.94 9.41 -23.71
C GLU A 230 12.34 9.32 -23.12
N PHE A 231 12.44 9.11 -21.82
CA PHE A 231 13.72 8.98 -21.12
C PHE A 231 14.55 7.79 -21.62
N ALA A 232 13.93 6.65 -21.90
CA ALA A 232 14.62 5.49 -22.48
C ALA A 232 15.19 5.82 -23.89
N HIS A 233 14.45 6.57 -24.71
CA HIS A 233 14.96 7.01 -26.02
C HIS A 233 16.14 7.98 -25.89
N GLU A 234 16.13 8.89 -24.90
CA GLU A 234 17.27 9.78 -24.64
C GLU A 234 18.50 8.99 -24.19
N ILE A 235 18.32 8.01 -23.28
CA ILE A 235 19.41 7.13 -22.85
C ILE A 235 19.97 6.34 -24.05
N GLU A 236 19.12 5.75 -24.89
CA GLU A 236 19.56 4.99 -26.06
C GLU A 236 20.40 5.83 -27.01
N ARG A 237 19.95 7.06 -27.30
CA ARG A 237 20.63 7.96 -28.19
C ARG A 237 22.01 8.39 -27.67
N ASP A 238 22.13 8.70 -26.39
CA ASP A 238 23.27 9.44 -25.84
C ASP A 238 24.23 8.59 -24.98
N SER A 239 23.78 7.43 -24.43
CA SER A 239 24.64 6.49 -23.67
C SER A 239 25.26 5.40 -24.53
N GLY A 240 24.63 5.09 -25.67
CA GLY A 240 24.99 3.98 -26.54
C GLY A 240 24.46 2.61 -26.08
N PHE A 241 23.72 2.48 -24.98
CA PHE A 241 22.96 1.27 -24.68
C PHE A 241 21.69 1.23 -25.53
N GLU A 242 21.35 0.10 -26.15
CA GLU A 242 19.98 -0.16 -26.57
C GLU A 242 19.09 -0.17 -25.32
N THR A 243 18.08 0.69 -25.28
CA THR A 243 17.32 0.93 -24.04
C THR A 243 15.83 0.66 -24.25
N LYS A 244 15.22 0.00 -23.29
CA LYS A 244 13.78 -0.29 -23.26
C LYS A 244 13.17 0.23 -21.98
N ALA A 245 11.97 0.79 -22.10
CA ALA A 245 11.16 1.22 -20.96
C ALA A 245 10.08 0.18 -20.67
N GLU A 246 9.89 -0.12 -19.38
CA GLU A 246 8.87 -1.04 -18.88
C GLU A 246 8.12 -0.37 -17.73
N VAL A 247 6.81 -0.25 -17.87
CA VAL A 247 5.92 0.27 -16.82
C VAL A 247 5.23 -0.91 -16.15
N LEU A 248 5.60 -1.23 -14.89
CA LEU A 248 5.03 -2.39 -14.19
C LEU A 248 3.55 -2.18 -13.82
N GLY A 249 3.16 -0.95 -13.52
CA GLY A 249 1.74 -0.57 -13.32
C GLY A 249 1.01 -1.44 -12.30
N HIS A 250 -0.26 -1.71 -12.57
CA HIS A 250 -1.19 -2.34 -11.62
C HIS A 250 -0.90 -3.81 -11.29
N MET A 251 0.01 -4.50 -12.00
CA MET A 251 0.40 -5.86 -11.59
C MET A 251 1.02 -5.89 -10.18
N GLN A 252 1.61 -4.76 -9.74
CA GLN A 252 2.15 -4.59 -8.39
C GLN A 252 1.07 -4.61 -7.29
N ARG A 253 -0.21 -4.40 -7.62
CA ARG A 253 -1.34 -4.46 -6.67
C ARG A 253 -1.90 -5.87 -6.50
N GLY A 254 -1.56 -6.78 -7.39
CA GLY A 254 -2.11 -8.13 -7.44
C GLY A 254 -1.24 -9.16 -6.75
N GLY A 255 -1.69 -10.40 -6.82
CA GLY A 255 -0.94 -11.57 -6.37
C GLY A 255 -1.29 -12.02 -4.95
N SER A 256 -0.80 -13.20 -4.63
CA SER A 256 -0.97 -13.80 -3.31
C SER A 256 -0.09 -13.08 -2.30
N PRO A 257 -0.62 -12.59 -1.15
CA PRO A 257 0.20 -11.88 -0.17
C PRO A 257 1.32 -12.75 0.36
N THR A 258 2.49 -12.15 0.55
CA THR A 258 3.65 -12.81 1.18
C THR A 258 3.35 -13.24 2.61
N ALA A 259 4.22 -14.08 3.18
CA ALA A 259 4.10 -14.46 4.58
C ALA A 259 4.16 -13.23 5.52
N PHE A 260 5.00 -12.25 5.18
CA PHE A 260 5.11 -11.01 5.95
C PHE A 260 3.77 -10.25 5.97
N ASP A 261 3.18 -9.96 4.81
CA ASP A 261 1.91 -9.25 4.71
C ASP A 261 0.75 -10.01 5.36
N ARG A 262 0.70 -11.35 5.25
CA ARG A 262 -0.33 -12.16 5.94
C ARG A 262 -0.22 -12.06 7.46
N VAL A 263 0.99 -12.13 8.01
CA VAL A 263 1.22 -12.04 9.45
C VAL A 263 0.96 -10.63 9.95
N LEU A 264 1.47 -9.60 9.26
CA LEU A 264 1.25 -8.20 9.58
C LEU A 264 -0.25 -7.88 9.61
N ALA A 265 -0.96 -8.22 8.54
CA ALA A 265 -2.41 -8.02 8.41
C ALA A 265 -3.20 -8.74 9.51
N SER A 266 -2.80 -9.97 9.84
CA SER A 266 -3.47 -10.76 10.89
C SER A 266 -3.25 -10.15 12.27
N ARG A 267 -2.02 -9.73 12.60
CA ARG A 267 -1.69 -9.05 13.86
C ARG A 267 -2.45 -7.73 14.01
N MET A 268 -2.46 -6.90 12.95
CA MET A 268 -3.15 -5.61 12.98
C MET A 268 -4.67 -5.76 13.10
N GLY A 269 -5.25 -6.75 12.38
CA GLY A 269 -6.69 -7.00 12.44
C GLY A 269 -7.16 -7.50 13.81
N ASP A 270 -6.42 -8.37 14.44
CA ASP A 270 -6.67 -8.85 15.81
C ASP A 270 -6.57 -7.70 16.82
N TYR A 271 -5.48 -6.93 16.75
CA TYR A 271 -5.25 -5.79 17.64
C TYR A 271 -6.31 -4.68 17.49
N ALA A 272 -6.83 -4.45 16.29
CA ALA A 272 -7.91 -3.47 16.07
C ALA A 272 -9.20 -3.85 16.83
N VAL A 273 -9.52 -5.13 16.89
CA VAL A 273 -10.67 -5.64 17.64
C VAL A 273 -10.45 -5.47 19.15
N ASP A 274 -9.25 -5.80 19.64
CA ASP A 274 -8.89 -5.60 21.04
C ASP A 274 -9.00 -4.13 21.46
N LEU A 275 -8.52 -3.21 20.63
CA LEU A 275 -8.64 -1.77 20.87
C LEU A 275 -10.10 -1.34 21.00
N LEU A 276 -10.97 -1.78 20.07
CA LEU A 276 -12.40 -1.47 20.13
C LEU A 276 -13.07 -2.01 21.38
N ILE A 277 -12.78 -3.25 21.77
CA ILE A 277 -13.34 -3.88 22.99
C ILE A 277 -12.90 -3.10 24.25
N ASN A 278 -11.67 -2.59 24.25
CA ASN A 278 -11.12 -1.79 25.35
C ASN A 278 -11.52 -0.31 25.29
N GLY A 279 -12.43 0.07 24.39
CA GLY A 279 -13.00 1.42 24.31
C GLY A 279 -12.12 2.45 23.58
N VAL A 280 -11.08 2.01 22.88
CA VAL A 280 -10.27 2.89 22.02
C VAL A 280 -11.02 3.15 20.71
N SER A 281 -11.09 4.40 20.31
CA SER A 281 -11.78 4.85 19.09
C SER A 281 -11.07 6.05 18.46
N GLY A 282 -11.34 6.30 17.17
CA GLY A 282 -10.72 7.41 16.44
C GLY A 282 -9.22 7.23 16.27
N ALA A 283 -8.75 5.99 16.25
CA ALA A 283 -7.34 5.64 16.20
C ALA A 283 -7.00 4.83 14.94
N CYS A 284 -5.73 4.78 14.59
CA CYS A 284 -5.17 3.89 13.58
C CYS A 284 -4.04 3.06 14.17
N VAL A 285 -3.87 1.86 13.66
CA VAL A 285 -2.80 0.93 14.06
C VAL A 285 -1.61 1.10 13.14
N GLY A 286 -0.41 1.00 13.70
CA GLY A 286 0.85 0.93 12.97
C GLY A 286 1.80 -0.10 13.57
N LEU A 287 2.74 -0.58 12.75
CA LEU A 287 3.91 -1.33 13.19
C LEU A 287 5.08 -0.35 13.32
N VAL A 288 5.63 -0.20 14.52
CA VAL A 288 6.77 0.70 14.79
C VAL A 288 7.82 -0.07 15.56
N LYS A 289 9.02 -0.23 14.99
CA LYS A 289 10.11 -1.04 15.58
C LYS A 289 9.66 -2.46 15.95
N ASN A 290 8.91 -3.09 15.04
CA ASN A 290 8.32 -4.43 15.19
C ASN A 290 7.27 -4.59 16.31
N GLU A 291 6.80 -3.49 16.90
CA GLU A 291 5.71 -3.46 17.89
C GLU A 291 4.45 -2.85 17.28
N LEU A 292 3.29 -3.41 17.58
CA LEU A 292 2.02 -2.78 17.23
C LEU A 292 1.74 -1.63 18.18
N LYS A 293 1.46 -0.47 17.59
CA LYS A 293 1.07 0.76 18.29
C LYS A 293 -0.20 1.31 17.67
N TYR A 294 -0.86 2.19 18.41
CA TYR A 294 -1.97 2.96 17.85
C TYR A 294 -1.75 4.44 18.10
N TYR A 295 -2.30 5.25 17.21
CA TYR A 295 -2.23 6.70 17.24
C TYR A 295 -3.63 7.27 17.00
N PRO A 296 -4.01 8.40 17.62
CA PRO A 296 -5.17 9.14 17.15
C PRO A 296 -5.05 9.42 15.64
N ILE A 297 -6.10 9.14 14.87
CA ILE A 297 -6.06 9.33 13.39
C ILE A 297 -5.68 10.77 13.04
N GLU A 298 -6.18 11.74 13.79
CA GLU A 298 -5.89 13.15 13.55
C GLU A 298 -4.40 13.50 13.72
N GLU A 299 -3.70 12.84 14.63
CA GLU A 299 -2.27 12.98 14.84
C GLU A 299 -1.49 12.23 13.77
N ALA A 300 -1.90 10.99 13.47
CA ALA A 300 -1.27 10.15 12.45
C ALA A 300 -1.21 10.82 11.08
N LEU A 301 -2.31 11.47 10.67
CA LEU A 301 -2.41 12.21 9.41
C LEU A 301 -1.50 13.45 9.32
N LYS A 302 -0.95 13.92 10.45
CA LYS A 302 -0.04 15.08 10.51
C LYS A 302 1.43 14.68 10.66
N LEU A 303 1.71 13.41 10.89
CA LEU A 303 3.09 12.94 11.01
C LEU A 303 3.86 13.13 9.70
N PRO A 304 5.12 13.56 9.79
CA PRO A 304 5.99 13.59 8.62
C PRO A 304 6.30 12.15 8.17
N ARG A 305 6.33 11.93 6.86
CA ARG A 305 6.79 10.66 6.29
C ARG A 305 8.28 10.49 6.57
N HIS A 306 8.72 9.25 6.73
CA HIS A 306 10.14 8.93 6.80
C HIS A 306 10.80 9.12 5.42
N SER A 307 12.11 9.30 5.43
CA SER A 307 12.90 9.52 4.22
C SER A 307 13.67 8.25 3.86
N CYS A 308 13.78 7.96 2.57
CA CYS A 308 14.58 6.85 2.02
C CYS A 308 16.02 7.22 1.67
N LYS A 309 16.47 8.45 1.96
CA LYS A 309 17.81 8.93 1.57
C LYS A 309 18.95 8.03 2.01
N ASP A 310 18.84 7.42 3.20
CA ASP A 310 19.90 6.52 3.67
C ASP A 310 19.93 5.20 2.89
N LEU A 311 18.77 4.70 2.48
CA LEU A 311 18.68 3.51 1.63
C LEU A 311 19.20 3.81 0.20
N LEU A 312 18.87 4.97 -0.36
CA LEU A 312 19.41 5.43 -1.63
C LEU A 312 20.95 5.54 -1.61
N LYS A 313 21.54 6.04 -0.51
CA LYS A 313 23.01 6.05 -0.32
C LYS A 313 23.59 4.64 -0.24
N VAL A 314 22.85 3.67 0.30
CA VAL A 314 23.29 2.26 0.29
C VAL A 314 23.32 1.76 -1.16
N GLY A 315 22.26 1.97 -1.93
CA GLY A 315 22.23 1.62 -3.35
C GLY A 315 23.44 2.17 -4.09
N ALA A 316 23.62 3.49 -4.05
CA ALA A 316 24.73 4.18 -4.73
C ALA A 316 26.15 3.72 -4.30
N ARG A 317 26.32 3.03 -3.18
CA ARG A 317 27.61 2.46 -2.78
C ARG A 317 27.83 1.02 -3.25
N LEU A 318 26.76 0.37 -3.69
CA LEU A 318 26.78 -1.04 -4.14
C LEU A 318 26.80 -1.17 -5.68
N GLU A 319 26.74 -0.05 -6.39
CA GLU A 319 26.81 0.04 -7.85
C GLU A 319 28.16 -0.40 -8.47
#